data_87ec499fe3140dcf61fb376588dfa1f4
#
_entry.id   87ec499fe3140dcf61fb376588dfa1f4
#
_cell.length_a   1.000
_cell.length_b   1.000
_cell.length_c   1.000
_cell.angle_alpha   90.00
_cell.angle_beta   90.00
_cell.angle_gamma   90.00
#
_symmetry.space_group_name_H-M   'P 1'
#
loop_
_entity.id
_entity.type
_entity.pdbx_description
1 polymer ?
#
loop_
_entity_poly.entity_id
_entity_poly.type
_entity_poly.pdbx_seq_one_letter_code
_entity_poly.pdbx_strand_id
1 'polypeptide(L)'
;FSSCEPSASGDDLYMKTITGERQTGMVVSNRVVFTEGPEPAAREVVTEDRRILRRLDFDVEADTDIAFELYCVIYTTSDLPDPAGACARDLDQCSEKRYPRLWTEHTRVWDGIWDRSRVDIDGDELAQVLLRYNIYHNVIATPAHTDHLPIGARGLSCQAYQGAAFWDQEIFNLPMFVYTRPDVARRILVYRYKTLDGARRKARRLGYYGAFYAWVSSDTGDEICPSHFFKDVLTGRDIRNHFNDWQIHISPDIAYAVWNYYLVTGDWAFMRDYGAEMLFEIAQFLVSRVHFKRDKHRYEFIRLLGPDEYHENVDNNTFTAVQARYALRAAVNVYVSLGDRQPELREALMARLGIEQSHVDEWRRMVELIHVKEPDLATGVIEQFDGFFDHEDITPDELAERLIDPGEYWGWPNGIAVPTQVSKQADVCQIFTLHRSQYSTEVMKANYDYYEPRTQHGSSLSPSVYGTVASWIGYTDTAREYLVKSSSVDLFNTNKSVSGGTFIGGIHTAACGAAWQMVVFGFCGLELEGETLRFRPNLPESWGSVSFFLEIRGALLDVEVASSSVTVTSRATSRSGVGVVVGHTPAEEGGSLEPAESVTLSF
;
A
#
# COMPACT_ATOMS: atom_id res chain seq x y z
N PHE A 1 -0.53 -28.31 -5.71
CA PHE A 1 -0.72 -28.56 -7.14
C PHE A 1 -1.55 -29.81 -7.36
N SER A 2 -2.49 -29.78 -8.32
CA SER A 2 -3.31 -30.93 -8.72
C SER A 2 -2.55 -31.87 -9.66
N SER A 3 -1.60 -31.36 -10.44
CA SER A 3 -0.66 -32.16 -11.22
C SER A 3 0.73 -31.53 -11.25
N CYS A 4 1.74 -32.38 -11.44
CA CYS A 4 3.12 -31.99 -11.70
C CYS A 4 3.67 -32.95 -12.78
N GLU A 5 4.18 -32.41 -13.87
CA GLU A 5 4.67 -33.17 -15.02
C GLU A 5 6.09 -32.73 -15.34
N PRO A 6 7.10 -33.42 -14.81
CA PRO A 6 8.49 -33.21 -15.19
C PRO A 6 8.78 -33.74 -16.59
N SER A 7 9.55 -32.99 -17.37
CA SER A 7 10.00 -33.41 -18.70
C SER A 7 11.34 -32.75 -19.06
N ALA A 8 12.09 -33.39 -19.96
CA ALA A 8 13.32 -32.84 -20.52
C ALA A 8 13.26 -32.83 -22.04
N SER A 9 13.87 -31.84 -22.67
CA SER A 9 14.01 -31.74 -24.13
C SER A 9 15.39 -31.15 -24.46
N GLY A 10 16.30 -31.97 -24.97
CA GLY A 10 17.70 -31.57 -25.12
C GLY A 10 18.32 -31.15 -23.80
N ASP A 11 18.88 -29.94 -23.77
CA ASP A 11 19.50 -29.38 -22.56
C ASP A 11 18.49 -28.65 -21.65
N ASP A 12 17.19 -28.71 -21.95
CA ASP A 12 16.17 -28.03 -21.16
C ASP A 12 15.45 -28.98 -20.23
N LEU A 13 15.25 -28.52 -19.00
CA LEU A 13 14.35 -29.17 -18.06
C LEU A 13 13.08 -28.35 -17.90
N TYR A 14 11.95 -29.03 -17.80
CA TYR A 14 10.63 -28.44 -17.62
C TYR A 14 9.90 -29.09 -16.45
N MET A 15 9.26 -28.27 -15.63
CA MET A 15 8.26 -28.70 -14.66
C MET A 15 6.94 -28.00 -15.00
N LYS A 16 5.98 -28.73 -15.54
CA LYS A 16 4.62 -28.24 -15.76
C LYS A 16 3.78 -28.59 -14.54
N THR A 17 3.08 -27.61 -14.00
CA THR A 17 2.22 -27.79 -12.84
C THR A 17 0.87 -27.15 -13.05
N ILE A 18 -0.16 -27.66 -12.38
CA ILE A 18 -1.50 -27.09 -12.36
C ILE A 18 -1.91 -26.87 -10.91
N THR A 19 -2.39 -25.68 -10.57
CA THR A 19 -2.90 -25.38 -9.22
C THR A 19 -4.22 -26.10 -8.96
N GLY A 20 -4.49 -26.43 -7.69
CA GLY A 20 -5.69 -27.19 -7.31
C GLY A 20 -6.99 -26.43 -7.52
N GLU A 21 -7.05 -25.17 -7.07
CA GLU A 21 -8.28 -24.40 -7.01
C GLU A 21 -8.63 -23.75 -8.37
N ARG A 22 -7.69 -23.03 -8.96
CA ARG A 22 -7.91 -22.23 -10.16
C ARG A 22 -7.55 -22.94 -11.46
N GLN A 23 -6.94 -24.11 -11.37
CA GLN A 23 -6.42 -24.83 -12.54
C GLN A 23 -5.46 -23.97 -13.37
N THR A 24 -4.75 -23.02 -12.71
CA THR A 24 -3.71 -22.22 -13.34
C THR A 24 -2.54 -23.11 -13.67
N GLY A 25 -2.19 -23.19 -14.95
CA GLY A 25 -0.99 -23.88 -15.40
C GLY A 25 0.24 -22.99 -15.16
N MET A 26 1.32 -23.59 -14.66
CA MET A 26 2.63 -22.94 -14.52
C MET A 26 3.69 -23.84 -15.14
N VAL A 27 4.63 -23.23 -15.85
CA VAL A 27 5.80 -23.91 -16.39
C VAL A 27 7.04 -23.23 -15.81
N VAL A 28 7.86 -24.03 -15.15
CA VAL A 28 9.22 -23.65 -14.74
C VAL A 28 10.20 -24.41 -15.63
N SER A 29 11.09 -23.68 -16.27
CA SER A 29 12.09 -24.28 -17.15
C SER A 29 13.49 -23.78 -16.82
N ASN A 30 14.49 -24.61 -17.11
CA ASN A 30 15.88 -24.19 -16.96
C ASN A 30 16.79 -24.82 -18.00
N ARG A 31 17.91 -24.12 -18.31
CA ARG A 31 19.00 -24.54 -19.20
C ARG A 31 20.33 -24.18 -18.56
N VAL A 32 21.29 -25.11 -18.63
CA VAL A 32 22.69 -24.88 -18.24
C VAL A 32 23.52 -24.70 -19.50
N VAL A 33 24.36 -23.68 -19.54
CA VAL A 33 25.29 -23.41 -20.63
C VAL A 33 26.69 -23.27 -20.03
N PHE A 34 27.59 -24.19 -20.39
CA PHE A 34 28.98 -24.11 -19.97
C PHE A 34 29.72 -22.99 -20.67
N THR A 35 30.58 -22.30 -19.94
CA THR A 35 31.33 -21.15 -20.45
C THR A 35 32.84 -21.37 -20.35
N GLU A 36 33.29 -22.20 -19.42
CA GLU A 36 34.70 -22.50 -19.19
C GLU A 36 34.87 -23.89 -18.56
N GLY A 37 36.00 -24.50 -18.77
CA GLY A 37 36.36 -25.79 -18.19
C GLY A 37 36.05 -27.02 -19.07
N PRO A 38 36.31 -28.22 -18.55
CA PRO A 38 36.04 -29.46 -19.26
C PRO A 38 34.53 -29.71 -19.43
N GLU A 39 34.15 -30.42 -20.48
CA GLU A 39 32.80 -30.94 -20.65
C GLU A 39 32.52 -31.97 -19.55
N PRO A 40 31.28 -32.13 -19.09
CA PRO A 40 30.90 -33.17 -18.15
C PRO A 40 31.25 -34.57 -18.69
N ALA A 41 31.92 -35.37 -17.88
CA ALA A 41 32.23 -36.77 -18.17
C ALA A 41 30.97 -37.64 -18.25
N ALA A 42 29.95 -37.26 -17.47
CA ALA A 42 28.62 -37.87 -17.54
C ALA A 42 27.50 -36.82 -17.38
N ARG A 43 26.40 -37.06 -18.06
CA ARG A 43 25.15 -36.25 -17.96
C ARG A 43 23.98 -37.17 -17.75
N GLU A 44 23.23 -36.93 -16.69
CA GLU A 44 22.04 -37.71 -16.36
C GLU A 44 20.88 -36.79 -16.05
N VAL A 45 19.71 -37.11 -16.53
CA VAL A 45 18.44 -36.46 -16.14
C VAL A 45 17.60 -37.50 -15.41
N VAL A 46 17.31 -37.21 -14.13
CA VAL A 46 16.46 -38.06 -13.30
C VAL A 46 15.10 -37.40 -13.16
N THR A 47 14.07 -38.12 -13.54
CA THR A 47 12.67 -37.68 -13.44
C THR A 47 11.96 -38.52 -12.39
N GLU A 48 11.45 -37.85 -11.37
CA GLU A 48 10.69 -38.45 -10.26
C GLU A 48 9.32 -37.75 -10.15
N ASP A 49 8.43 -38.26 -9.31
CA ASP A 49 7.20 -37.53 -9.00
C ASP A 49 7.52 -36.15 -8.41
N ARG A 50 7.00 -35.09 -9.03
CA ARG A 50 7.18 -33.68 -8.61
C ARG A 50 8.63 -33.19 -8.56
N ARG A 51 9.56 -33.88 -9.19
CA ARG A 51 10.98 -33.54 -9.21
C ARG A 51 11.62 -33.89 -10.55
N ILE A 52 12.47 -32.98 -11.02
CA ILE A 52 13.39 -33.24 -12.14
C ILE A 52 14.77 -32.72 -11.75
N LEU A 53 15.78 -33.54 -11.99
CA LEU A 53 17.16 -33.25 -11.66
C LEU A 53 18.03 -33.41 -12.89
N ARG A 54 19.02 -32.53 -13.02
CA ARG A 54 20.18 -32.74 -13.88
C ARG A 54 21.38 -33.01 -13.00
N ARG A 55 22.04 -34.15 -13.23
CA ARG A 55 23.31 -34.54 -12.66
C ARG A 55 24.39 -34.39 -13.71
N LEU A 56 25.48 -33.74 -13.33
CA LEU A 56 26.64 -33.49 -14.19
C LEU A 56 27.88 -33.93 -13.41
N ASP A 57 28.61 -34.94 -13.91
CA ASP A 57 29.82 -35.42 -13.30
C ASP A 57 31.02 -34.93 -14.10
N PHE A 58 32.05 -34.43 -13.42
CA PHE A 58 33.22 -33.84 -14.06
C PHE A 58 34.47 -34.55 -13.56
N ASP A 59 35.37 -34.82 -14.49
CA ASP A 59 36.76 -35.16 -14.17
C ASP A 59 37.57 -33.85 -14.23
N VAL A 60 38.12 -33.43 -13.09
CA VAL A 60 38.82 -32.15 -12.99
C VAL A 60 40.23 -32.37 -12.43
N GLU A 61 41.19 -31.65 -13.00
CA GLU A 61 42.54 -31.56 -12.43
C GLU A 61 42.59 -30.43 -11.39
N ALA A 62 43.60 -30.42 -10.54
CA ALA A 62 43.83 -29.33 -9.60
C ALA A 62 43.94 -27.99 -10.37
N ASP A 63 43.44 -26.92 -9.77
CA ASP A 63 43.45 -25.56 -10.33
C ASP A 63 42.71 -25.39 -11.67
N THR A 64 41.72 -26.25 -11.96
CA THR A 64 40.83 -26.14 -13.11
C THR A 64 39.53 -25.48 -12.70
N ASP A 65 39.20 -24.36 -13.37
CA ASP A 65 37.91 -23.67 -13.21
C ASP A 65 36.84 -24.33 -14.08
N ILE A 66 35.63 -24.45 -13.51
CA ILE A 66 34.42 -24.78 -14.27
C ILE A 66 33.44 -23.64 -14.09
N ALA A 67 33.07 -22.99 -15.20
CA ALA A 67 32.07 -21.94 -15.20
C ALA A 67 30.87 -22.32 -16.05
N PHE A 68 29.67 -21.98 -15.57
CA PHE A 68 28.43 -22.18 -16.31
C PHE A 68 27.42 -21.07 -15.99
N GLU A 69 26.51 -20.86 -16.90
CA GLU A 69 25.35 -19.98 -16.75
C GLU A 69 24.12 -20.86 -16.59
N LEU A 70 23.29 -20.56 -15.58
CA LEU A 70 21.98 -21.18 -15.38
C LEU A 70 20.89 -20.18 -15.74
N TYR A 71 20.11 -20.50 -16.76
CA TYR A 71 18.92 -19.74 -17.13
C TYR A 71 17.68 -20.42 -16.58
N CYS A 72 16.80 -19.63 -15.96
CA CYS A 72 15.54 -20.12 -15.43
C CYS A 72 14.41 -19.18 -15.93
N VAL A 73 13.38 -19.78 -16.53
CA VAL A 73 12.21 -19.03 -17.06
C VAL A 73 10.94 -19.63 -16.49
N ILE A 74 10.04 -18.76 -16.07
CA ILE A 74 8.76 -19.15 -15.47
C ILE A 74 7.64 -18.37 -16.15
N TYR A 75 6.62 -19.09 -16.62
CA TYR A 75 5.38 -18.51 -17.11
C TYR A 75 4.18 -19.27 -16.58
N THR A 76 3.04 -18.55 -16.49
CA THR A 76 1.74 -19.12 -16.13
C THR A 76 0.71 -18.92 -17.24
N THR A 77 -0.38 -19.66 -17.17
CA THR A 77 -1.53 -19.45 -18.07
C THR A 77 -2.26 -18.13 -17.82
N SER A 78 -1.97 -17.45 -16.72
CA SER A 78 -2.43 -16.09 -16.47
C SER A 78 -1.63 -15.05 -17.25
N ASP A 79 -0.36 -15.33 -17.57
CA ASP A 79 0.51 -14.46 -18.36
C ASP A 79 0.21 -14.58 -19.85
N LEU A 80 0.06 -15.82 -20.33
CA LEU A 80 -0.18 -16.10 -21.76
C LEU A 80 -0.73 -17.54 -21.99
N PRO A 81 -1.39 -17.80 -23.13
CA PRO A 81 -2.05 -19.09 -23.39
C PRO A 81 -1.10 -20.29 -23.55
N ASP A 82 0.16 -20.08 -23.97
CA ASP A 82 1.17 -21.14 -24.17
C ASP A 82 2.44 -20.87 -23.32
N PRO A 83 2.42 -21.15 -22.00
CA PRO A 83 3.57 -20.96 -21.14
C PRO A 83 4.80 -21.80 -21.53
N ALA A 84 4.58 -23.02 -22.05
CA ALA A 84 5.69 -23.91 -22.40
C ALA A 84 6.46 -23.42 -23.61
N GLY A 85 5.74 -23.00 -24.68
CA GLY A 85 6.37 -22.42 -25.86
C GLY A 85 7.07 -21.08 -25.55
N ALA A 86 6.52 -20.27 -24.64
CA ALA A 86 7.17 -19.05 -24.18
C ALA A 86 8.47 -19.34 -23.41
N CYS A 87 8.45 -20.29 -22.47
CA CYS A 87 9.64 -20.73 -21.76
C CYS A 87 10.76 -21.17 -22.73
N ALA A 88 10.43 -21.98 -23.75
CA ALA A 88 11.43 -22.45 -24.72
C ALA A 88 12.05 -21.28 -25.50
N ARG A 89 11.22 -20.37 -26.02
CA ARG A 89 11.70 -19.19 -26.76
C ARG A 89 12.62 -18.30 -25.92
N ASP A 90 12.24 -18.06 -24.66
CA ASP A 90 13.03 -17.20 -23.79
C ASP A 90 14.32 -17.86 -23.31
N LEU A 91 14.35 -19.18 -23.10
CA LEU A 91 15.58 -19.93 -22.86
C LEU A 91 16.55 -19.80 -24.06
N ASP A 92 16.05 -19.90 -25.30
CA ASP A 92 16.84 -19.69 -26.50
C ASP A 92 17.41 -18.27 -26.55
N GLN A 93 16.58 -17.25 -26.35
CA GLN A 93 17.01 -15.85 -26.34
C GLN A 93 18.04 -15.56 -25.24
N CYS A 94 17.83 -16.09 -24.02
CA CYS A 94 18.78 -15.91 -22.91
C CYS A 94 20.12 -16.56 -23.23
N SER A 95 20.11 -17.78 -23.81
CA SER A 95 21.32 -18.51 -24.20
C SER A 95 22.09 -17.81 -25.31
N GLU A 96 21.41 -17.16 -26.26
CA GLU A 96 22.02 -16.36 -27.33
C GLU A 96 22.60 -15.06 -26.81
N LYS A 97 21.88 -14.37 -25.91
CA LYS A 97 22.33 -13.11 -25.33
C LYS A 97 23.48 -13.28 -24.37
N ARG A 98 23.53 -14.36 -23.61
CA ARG A 98 24.50 -14.65 -22.56
C ARG A 98 24.40 -13.67 -21.38
N TYR A 99 24.93 -14.06 -20.24
CA TYR A 99 24.88 -13.28 -18.99
C TYR A 99 25.36 -11.83 -19.13
N PRO A 100 26.51 -11.50 -19.78
CA PRO A 100 26.98 -10.11 -19.82
C PRO A 100 25.99 -9.14 -20.50
N ARG A 101 25.31 -9.60 -21.56
CA ARG A 101 24.31 -8.78 -22.25
C ARG A 101 23.03 -8.66 -21.43
N LEU A 102 22.56 -9.76 -20.83
CA LEU A 102 21.40 -9.75 -19.94
C LEU A 102 21.64 -8.84 -18.73
N TRP A 103 22.84 -8.88 -18.15
CA TRP A 103 23.26 -7.99 -17.07
C TRP A 103 23.18 -6.51 -17.48
N THR A 104 23.72 -6.19 -18.66
CA THR A 104 23.67 -4.81 -19.18
C THR A 104 22.25 -4.32 -19.40
N GLU A 105 21.37 -5.19 -19.98
CA GLU A 105 19.96 -4.87 -20.19
C GLU A 105 19.22 -4.68 -18.84
N HIS A 106 19.47 -5.55 -17.87
CA HIS A 106 18.92 -5.50 -16.52
C HIS A 106 19.35 -4.21 -15.79
N THR A 107 20.65 -3.90 -15.77
CA THR A 107 21.17 -2.70 -15.11
C THR A 107 20.55 -1.43 -15.69
N ARG A 108 20.43 -1.34 -17.03
CA ARG A 108 19.79 -0.17 -17.67
C ARG A 108 18.33 0.01 -17.26
N VAL A 109 17.57 -1.09 -17.08
CA VAL A 109 16.17 -1.01 -16.59
C VAL A 109 16.15 -0.51 -15.15
N TRP A 110 17.03 -1.04 -14.30
CA TRP A 110 17.14 -0.60 -12.91
C TRP A 110 17.61 0.85 -12.77
N ASP A 111 18.54 1.29 -13.60
CA ASP A 111 18.98 2.70 -13.64
C ASP A 111 17.77 3.62 -13.91
N GLY A 112 16.89 3.24 -14.85
CA GLY A 112 15.67 3.99 -15.13
C GLY A 112 14.65 3.95 -13.99
N ILE A 113 14.58 2.85 -13.23
CA ILE A 113 13.74 2.76 -12.03
C ILE A 113 14.30 3.66 -10.92
N TRP A 114 15.60 3.60 -10.66
CA TRP A 114 16.26 4.41 -9.65
C TRP A 114 16.24 5.90 -9.99
N ASP A 115 16.41 6.29 -11.26
CA ASP A 115 16.29 7.70 -11.68
C ASP A 115 14.97 8.34 -11.25
N ARG A 116 13.90 7.54 -11.17
CA ARG A 116 12.57 8.02 -10.77
C ARG A 116 12.21 7.77 -9.31
N SER A 117 12.78 6.75 -8.69
CA SER A 117 12.33 6.28 -7.36
C SER A 117 13.30 6.60 -6.24
N ARG A 118 14.55 6.98 -6.55
CA ARG A 118 15.56 7.26 -5.52
C ARG A 118 15.17 8.45 -4.68
N VAL A 119 15.53 8.36 -3.40
CA VAL A 119 15.55 9.47 -2.46
C VAL A 119 16.93 9.44 -1.81
N ASP A 120 17.65 10.55 -1.89
CA ASP A 120 18.99 10.66 -1.33
C ASP A 120 18.95 11.60 -0.12
N ILE A 121 19.42 11.11 1.02
CA ILE A 121 19.54 11.83 2.29
C ILE A 121 21.01 12.12 2.53
N ASP A 122 21.38 13.40 2.63
CA ASP A 122 22.72 13.81 3.05
C ASP A 122 22.78 13.96 4.57
N GLY A 123 23.86 13.44 5.19
CA GLY A 123 24.11 13.57 6.62
C GLY A 123 23.63 12.41 7.51
N ASP A 124 22.92 11.40 6.95
CA ASP A 124 22.46 10.22 7.70
C ASP A 124 22.58 8.92 6.90
N GLU A 125 23.73 8.28 7.00
CA GLU A 125 24.04 7.05 6.25
C GLU A 125 23.06 5.89 6.61
N LEU A 126 22.69 5.76 7.88
CA LEU A 126 21.76 4.70 8.31
C LEU A 126 20.38 4.90 7.68
N ALA A 127 19.81 6.09 7.80
CA ALA A 127 18.51 6.41 7.21
C ALA A 127 18.56 6.21 5.68
N GLN A 128 19.65 6.63 5.03
CA GLN A 128 19.86 6.46 3.58
C GLN A 128 19.86 4.99 3.15
N VAL A 129 20.60 4.13 3.85
CA VAL A 129 20.68 2.69 3.52
C VAL A 129 19.33 2.02 3.74
N LEU A 130 18.68 2.29 4.87
CA LEU A 130 17.36 1.74 5.20
C LEU A 130 16.31 2.19 4.18
N LEU A 131 16.33 3.45 3.77
CA LEU A 131 15.39 3.98 2.78
C LEU A 131 15.57 3.30 1.41
N ARG A 132 16.81 3.15 0.93
CA ARG A 132 17.10 2.43 -0.32
C ARG A 132 16.63 0.98 -0.28
N TYR A 133 16.87 0.29 0.83
CA TYR A 133 16.39 -1.07 1.06
C TYR A 133 14.84 -1.12 0.91
N ASN A 134 14.13 -0.21 1.55
CA ASN A 134 12.67 -0.20 1.54
C ASN A 134 12.10 0.17 0.15
N ILE A 135 12.67 1.17 -0.54
CA ILE A 135 12.28 1.51 -1.92
C ILE A 135 12.49 0.30 -2.85
N TYR A 136 13.65 -0.37 -2.74
CA TYR A 136 13.93 -1.58 -3.51
C TYR A 136 12.86 -2.65 -3.29
N HIS A 137 12.52 -2.95 -2.03
CA HIS A 137 11.54 -3.97 -1.70
C HIS A 137 10.11 -3.58 -2.09
N ASN A 138 9.73 -2.31 -2.01
CA ASN A 138 8.45 -1.84 -2.54
C ASN A 138 8.36 -2.03 -4.06
N VAL A 139 9.46 -1.76 -4.79
CA VAL A 139 9.52 -1.95 -6.25
C VAL A 139 9.42 -3.42 -6.64
N ILE A 140 10.21 -4.31 -6.03
CA ILE A 140 10.23 -5.73 -6.42
C ILE A 140 8.98 -6.50 -5.98
N ALA A 141 8.31 -6.07 -4.90
CA ALA A 141 7.05 -6.67 -4.46
C ALA A 141 5.87 -6.27 -5.35
N THR A 142 6.00 -5.20 -6.12
CA THR A 142 4.93 -4.64 -6.95
C THR A 142 4.90 -5.30 -8.33
N PRO A 143 3.79 -5.94 -8.74
CA PRO A 143 3.69 -6.62 -10.04
C PRO A 143 3.50 -5.60 -11.18
N ALA A 144 4.55 -4.83 -11.48
CA ALA A 144 4.52 -3.73 -12.46
C ALA A 144 4.23 -4.16 -13.91
N HIS A 145 4.31 -5.46 -14.20
CA HIS A 145 4.09 -6.04 -15.54
C HIS A 145 2.62 -6.38 -15.84
N THR A 146 1.76 -6.40 -14.82
CA THR A 146 0.36 -6.85 -14.96
C THR A 146 -0.61 -5.97 -14.17
N ASP A 147 -1.88 -6.06 -14.52
CA ASP A 147 -3.00 -5.42 -13.84
C ASP A 147 -3.98 -6.44 -13.23
N HIS A 148 -3.52 -7.69 -13.05
CA HIS A 148 -4.31 -8.77 -12.46
C HIS A 148 -3.85 -9.16 -11.06
N LEU A 149 -2.70 -8.70 -10.63
CA LEU A 149 -2.12 -9.03 -9.34
C LEU A 149 -2.02 -7.80 -8.45
N PRO A 150 -2.25 -7.95 -7.13
CA PRO A 150 -2.07 -6.88 -6.16
C PRO A 150 -0.63 -6.78 -5.66
N ILE A 151 -0.35 -5.73 -4.89
CA ILE A 151 0.80 -5.71 -3.99
C ILE A 151 0.40 -6.49 -2.74
N GLY A 152 1.03 -7.63 -2.50
CA GLY A 152 0.79 -8.42 -1.29
C GLY A 152 1.36 -7.74 -0.04
N ALA A 153 0.71 -7.94 1.11
CA ALA A 153 1.16 -7.36 2.39
C ALA A 153 2.53 -7.91 2.86
N ARG A 154 2.96 -9.03 2.28
CA ARG A 154 4.31 -9.59 2.49
C ARG A 154 5.02 -9.71 1.15
N GLY A 155 6.34 -9.50 1.15
CA GLY A 155 7.15 -9.65 -0.05
C GLY A 155 7.18 -11.09 -0.58
N LEU A 156 7.78 -11.29 -1.73
CA LEU A 156 7.80 -12.57 -2.46
C LEU A 156 8.45 -13.74 -1.70
N SER A 157 9.17 -13.46 -0.62
CA SER A 157 9.85 -14.46 0.21
C SER A 157 8.97 -15.15 1.25
N CYS A 158 7.70 -14.79 1.37
CA CYS A 158 6.81 -15.30 2.40
C CYS A 158 5.45 -15.74 1.84
N GLN A 159 4.94 -16.86 2.36
CA GLN A 159 3.59 -17.36 2.03
C GLN A 159 2.49 -16.79 2.93
N ALA A 160 2.84 -16.01 3.96
CA ALA A 160 1.85 -15.37 4.81
C ALA A 160 0.98 -14.43 3.97
N TYR A 161 -0.32 -14.47 4.24
CA TYR A 161 -1.36 -13.76 3.47
C TYR A 161 -1.43 -14.11 1.97
N GLN A 162 -0.67 -15.08 1.50
CA GLN A 162 -0.78 -15.69 0.16
C GLN A 162 -0.75 -14.68 -1.01
N GLY A 163 -0.08 -13.54 -0.84
CA GLY A 163 -0.03 -12.47 -1.84
C GLY A 163 -1.32 -11.64 -1.97
N ALA A 164 -2.26 -11.79 -1.04
CA ALA A 164 -3.52 -11.05 -1.05
C ALA A 164 -3.34 -9.55 -0.79
N ALA A 165 -4.24 -8.74 -1.33
CA ALA A 165 -4.30 -7.31 -1.09
C ALA A 165 -5.03 -6.99 0.21
N PHE A 166 -4.49 -6.00 0.92
CA PHE A 166 -5.07 -5.31 2.08
C PHE A 166 -5.13 -3.81 1.78
N TRP A 167 -5.54 -2.99 2.74
CA TRP A 167 -5.44 -1.53 2.65
C TRP A 167 -3.99 -1.02 2.60
N ASP A 168 -3.04 -1.87 2.99
CA ASP A 168 -1.60 -1.69 2.86
C ASP A 168 -1.22 -1.16 1.47
N GLN A 169 -1.81 -1.79 0.45
CA GLN A 169 -1.57 -1.45 -0.94
C GLN A 169 -1.90 0.00 -1.25
N GLU A 170 -3.11 0.46 -0.88
CA GLU A 170 -3.63 1.78 -1.23
C GLU A 170 -2.98 2.89 -0.41
N ILE A 171 -2.80 2.65 0.88
CA ILE A 171 -2.42 3.71 1.84
C ILE A 171 -0.91 3.80 1.99
N PHE A 172 -0.20 2.68 1.91
CA PHE A 172 1.23 2.66 2.24
C PHE A 172 2.14 2.42 1.01
N ASN A 173 1.80 1.49 0.12
CA ASN A 173 2.67 1.15 -1.01
C ASN A 173 2.48 2.09 -2.21
N LEU A 174 1.22 2.33 -2.58
CA LEU A 174 0.83 3.00 -3.82
C LEU A 174 1.28 4.46 -3.92
N PRO A 175 1.28 5.29 -2.84
CA PRO A 175 1.64 6.70 -2.94
C PRO A 175 3.01 6.93 -3.58
N MET A 176 4.04 6.15 -3.27
CA MET A 176 5.33 6.25 -3.94
C MET A 176 5.18 6.13 -5.47
N PHE A 177 4.43 5.15 -5.96
CA PHE A 177 4.25 4.94 -7.41
C PHE A 177 3.39 6.01 -8.06
N VAL A 178 2.40 6.54 -7.35
CA VAL A 178 1.57 7.66 -7.86
C VAL A 178 2.43 8.86 -8.24
N TYR A 179 3.44 9.15 -7.44
CA TYR A 179 4.33 10.31 -7.62
C TYR A 179 5.62 10.01 -8.40
N THR A 180 5.98 8.75 -8.63
CA THR A 180 7.24 8.39 -9.29
C THR A 180 7.03 7.57 -10.57
N ARG A 181 6.04 6.70 -10.59
CA ARG A 181 5.74 5.77 -11.69
C ARG A 181 4.22 5.59 -11.86
N PRO A 182 3.51 6.61 -12.33
CA PRO A 182 2.04 6.61 -12.42
C PRO A 182 1.48 5.49 -13.31
N ASP A 183 2.26 4.98 -14.28
CA ASP A 183 1.91 3.81 -15.09
C ASP A 183 1.77 2.54 -14.25
N VAL A 184 2.61 2.34 -13.25
CA VAL A 184 2.54 1.23 -12.30
C VAL A 184 1.35 1.41 -11.36
N ALA A 185 1.20 2.61 -10.78
CA ALA A 185 0.06 2.93 -9.91
C ALA A 185 -1.28 2.67 -10.61
N ARG A 186 -1.38 3.05 -11.90
CA ARG A 186 -2.57 2.79 -12.71
C ARG A 186 -2.91 1.29 -12.81
N ARG A 187 -1.92 0.43 -13.04
CA ARG A 187 -2.14 -1.02 -13.14
C ARG A 187 -2.63 -1.61 -11.83
N ILE A 188 -2.06 -1.19 -10.72
CA ILE A 188 -2.49 -1.62 -9.38
C ILE A 188 -3.94 -1.20 -9.10
N LEU A 189 -4.35 0.01 -9.49
CA LEU A 189 -5.74 0.44 -9.35
C LEU A 189 -6.68 -0.28 -10.32
N VAL A 190 -6.22 -0.64 -11.53
CA VAL A 190 -7.00 -1.48 -12.46
C VAL A 190 -7.24 -2.88 -11.89
N TYR A 191 -6.30 -3.46 -11.11
CA TYR A 191 -6.58 -4.68 -10.36
C TYR A 191 -7.82 -4.52 -9.45
N ARG A 192 -7.94 -3.41 -8.71
CA ARG A 192 -9.14 -3.15 -7.88
C ARG A 192 -10.41 -3.05 -8.71
N TYR A 193 -10.35 -2.47 -9.90
CA TYR A 193 -11.49 -2.49 -10.83
C TYR A 193 -11.84 -3.90 -11.31
N LYS A 194 -10.85 -4.69 -11.70
CA LYS A 194 -11.06 -6.08 -12.14
C LYS A 194 -11.63 -6.98 -11.05
N THR A 195 -11.39 -6.64 -9.79
CA THR A 195 -11.92 -7.35 -8.62
C THR A 195 -13.23 -6.76 -8.07
N LEU A 196 -13.79 -5.75 -8.71
CA LEU A 196 -15.03 -5.07 -8.30
C LEU A 196 -16.22 -6.00 -8.15
N ASP A 197 -16.32 -7.04 -9.00
CA ASP A 197 -17.42 -8.02 -8.88
C ASP A 197 -17.35 -8.85 -7.60
N GLY A 198 -16.16 -9.11 -7.06
CA GLY A 198 -16.00 -9.71 -5.73
C GLY A 198 -16.57 -8.82 -4.63
N ALA A 199 -16.28 -7.53 -4.68
CA ALA A 199 -16.83 -6.54 -3.77
C ALA A 199 -18.36 -6.42 -3.85
N ARG A 200 -18.92 -6.48 -5.06
CA ARG A 200 -20.36 -6.53 -5.29
C ARG A 200 -21.00 -7.79 -4.71
N ARG A 201 -20.37 -8.95 -4.86
CA ARG A 201 -20.85 -10.20 -4.26
C ARG A 201 -20.85 -10.12 -2.73
N LYS A 202 -19.77 -9.58 -2.13
CA LYS A 202 -19.66 -9.39 -0.68
C LYS A 202 -20.76 -8.47 -0.16
N ALA A 203 -20.97 -7.30 -0.78
CA ALA A 203 -22.01 -6.36 -0.42
C ALA A 203 -23.40 -7.05 -0.43
N ARG A 204 -23.77 -7.69 -1.55
CA ARG A 204 -25.07 -8.41 -1.67
C ARG A 204 -25.25 -9.51 -0.64
N ARG A 205 -24.21 -10.31 -0.36
CA ARG A 205 -24.26 -11.39 0.64
C ARG A 205 -24.58 -10.85 2.04
N LEU A 206 -24.12 -9.64 2.35
CA LEU A 206 -24.33 -8.98 3.64
C LEU A 206 -25.56 -8.07 3.66
N GLY A 207 -26.33 -8.00 2.56
CA GLY A 207 -27.55 -7.21 2.45
C GLY A 207 -27.34 -5.74 2.10
N TYR A 208 -26.16 -5.38 1.53
CA TYR A 208 -25.83 -4.02 1.08
C TYR A 208 -25.88 -3.89 -0.43
N TYR A 209 -25.96 -2.65 -0.92
CA TYR A 209 -25.81 -2.30 -2.32
C TYR A 209 -24.35 -1.93 -2.66
N GLY A 210 -24.07 -1.75 -3.95
CA GLY A 210 -22.77 -1.29 -4.41
C GLY A 210 -21.63 -2.27 -4.16
N ALA A 211 -20.45 -1.76 -3.82
CA ALA A 211 -19.23 -2.54 -3.66
C ALA A 211 -18.64 -2.41 -2.25
N PHE A 212 -18.67 -3.51 -1.50
CA PHE A 212 -17.92 -3.67 -0.25
C PHE A 212 -16.67 -4.50 -0.52
N TYR A 213 -15.55 -3.86 -0.71
CA TYR A 213 -14.29 -4.55 -0.97
C TYR A 213 -13.89 -5.47 0.19
N ALA A 214 -13.24 -6.57 -0.17
CA ALA A 214 -12.72 -7.53 0.80
C ALA A 214 -11.63 -6.91 1.68
N TRP A 215 -11.62 -7.25 2.95
CA TRP A 215 -10.51 -6.92 3.84
C TRP A 215 -9.23 -7.59 3.38
N VAL A 216 -9.28 -8.91 3.14
CA VAL A 216 -8.22 -9.68 2.48
C VAL A 216 -8.72 -10.08 1.10
N SER A 217 -8.25 -9.37 0.07
CA SER A 217 -8.74 -9.55 -1.30
C SER A 217 -7.94 -10.59 -2.06
N SER A 218 -8.65 -11.61 -2.58
CA SER A 218 -8.09 -12.55 -3.55
C SER A 218 -7.97 -11.94 -4.95
N ASP A 219 -7.52 -12.74 -5.90
CA ASP A 219 -7.45 -12.42 -7.33
C ASP A 219 -8.84 -12.20 -7.99
N THR A 220 -9.92 -12.72 -7.37
CA THR A 220 -11.31 -12.47 -7.77
C THR A 220 -11.96 -11.31 -7.04
N GLY A 221 -11.29 -10.74 -6.05
CA GLY A 221 -11.87 -9.77 -5.15
C GLY A 221 -12.77 -10.36 -4.08
N ASP A 222 -12.89 -11.69 -4.02
CA ASP A 222 -13.63 -12.33 -2.94
C ASP A 222 -12.88 -12.22 -1.62
N GLU A 223 -13.64 -12.16 -0.51
CA GLU A 223 -13.11 -12.14 0.85
C GLU A 223 -12.51 -13.48 1.23
N ILE A 224 -11.23 -13.48 1.58
CA ILE A 224 -10.52 -14.67 2.04
C ILE A 224 -10.01 -14.56 3.48
N CYS A 225 -10.35 -13.48 4.20
CA CYS A 225 -10.03 -13.36 5.61
C CYS A 225 -10.78 -14.43 6.40
N PRO A 226 -10.07 -15.30 7.14
CA PRO A 226 -10.73 -16.28 8.00
C PRO A 226 -11.49 -15.57 9.13
N SER A 227 -12.68 -16.08 9.49
CA SER A 227 -13.44 -15.56 10.63
C SER A 227 -12.88 -16.01 11.99
N HIS A 228 -11.94 -16.96 12.00
CA HIS A 228 -11.26 -17.48 13.18
C HIS A 228 -9.81 -17.74 12.82
N PHE A 229 -8.90 -16.83 13.15
CA PHE A 229 -7.47 -17.05 12.90
C PHE A 229 -6.59 -16.83 14.14
N PHE A 230 -7.15 -16.29 15.20
CA PHE A 230 -6.50 -16.26 16.50
C PHE A 230 -6.95 -17.45 17.35
N LYS A 231 -6.03 -17.95 18.14
CA LYS A 231 -6.30 -18.96 19.17
C LYS A 231 -6.03 -18.37 20.54
N ASP A 232 -6.98 -18.50 21.44
CA ASP A 232 -6.79 -18.17 22.84
C ASP A 232 -5.79 -19.16 23.44
N VAL A 233 -4.60 -18.67 23.80
CA VAL A 233 -3.52 -19.53 24.32
C VAL A 233 -3.81 -20.10 25.69
N LEU A 234 -4.69 -19.47 26.49
CA LEU A 234 -5.08 -19.93 27.82
C LEU A 234 -6.08 -21.08 27.77
N THR A 235 -7.02 -21.03 26.84
CA THR A 235 -8.12 -22.01 26.77
C THR A 235 -8.01 -22.94 25.56
N GLY A 236 -7.19 -22.62 24.57
CA GLY A 236 -7.06 -23.33 23.30
C GLY A 236 -8.26 -23.16 22.35
N ARG A 237 -9.18 -22.23 22.65
CA ARG A 237 -10.36 -21.95 21.80
C ARG A 237 -9.99 -21.04 20.65
N ASP A 238 -10.63 -21.26 19.48
CA ASP A 238 -10.52 -20.33 18.36
C ASP A 238 -11.31 -19.06 18.65
N ILE A 239 -10.67 -17.90 18.44
CA ILE A 239 -11.27 -16.58 18.63
C ILE A 239 -11.90 -16.13 17.32
N ARG A 240 -13.22 -15.83 17.36
CA ARG A 240 -13.89 -15.20 16.23
C ARG A 240 -13.44 -13.73 16.11
N ASN A 241 -13.08 -13.34 14.90
CA ASN A 241 -12.83 -11.95 14.52
C ASN A 241 -13.89 -11.47 13.51
N HIS A 242 -14.00 -10.15 13.34
CA HIS A 242 -14.94 -9.51 12.42
C HIS A 242 -14.27 -8.57 11.43
N PHE A 243 -12.98 -8.73 11.18
CA PHE A 243 -12.22 -7.92 10.23
C PHE A 243 -12.87 -7.89 8.84
N ASN A 244 -13.35 -9.05 8.39
CA ASN A 244 -14.02 -9.19 7.11
C ASN A 244 -15.37 -8.47 7.01
N ASP A 245 -16.08 -8.28 8.12
CA ASP A 245 -17.47 -7.76 8.12
C ASP A 245 -17.56 -6.30 8.62
N TRP A 246 -16.66 -5.87 9.53
CA TRP A 246 -16.76 -4.59 10.24
C TRP A 246 -15.66 -3.59 9.90
N GLN A 247 -14.53 -4.01 9.31
CA GLN A 247 -13.52 -3.09 8.79
C GLN A 247 -13.95 -2.56 7.42
N ILE A 248 -14.96 -1.70 7.44
CA ILE A 248 -15.55 -1.17 6.20
C ILE A 248 -14.67 -0.09 5.55
N HIS A 249 -13.69 0.45 6.27
CA HIS A 249 -12.82 1.51 5.78
C HIS A 249 -11.99 1.11 4.56
N ILE A 250 -11.77 -0.18 4.30
CA ILE A 250 -11.10 -0.65 3.09
C ILE A 250 -11.73 -0.08 1.80
N SER A 251 -13.06 0.03 1.74
CA SER A 251 -13.72 0.55 0.54
C SER A 251 -13.47 2.06 0.33
N PRO A 252 -13.66 2.95 1.31
CA PRO A 252 -13.26 4.35 1.16
C PRO A 252 -11.75 4.57 1.06
N ASP A 253 -10.88 3.67 1.56
CA ASP A 253 -9.44 3.75 1.36
C ASP A 253 -9.07 3.53 -0.12
N ILE A 254 -9.74 2.59 -0.78
CA ILE A 254 -9.61 2.41 -2.23
C ILE A 254 -10.13 3.64 -2.98
N ALA A 255 -11.26 4.21 -2.56
CA ALA A 255 -11.77 5.46 -3.15
C ALA A 255 -10.78 6.62 -2.98
N TYR A 256 -10.13 6.73 -1.82
CA TYR A 256 -9.06 7.69 -1.58
C TYR A 256 -7.92 7.51 -2.59
N ALA A 257 -7.42 6.29 -2.76
CA ALA A 257 -6.33 6.00 -3.68
C ALA A 257 -6.70 6.30 -5.15
N VAL A 258 -7.91 5.93 -5.59
CA VAL A 258 -8.44 6.22 -6.94
C VAL A 258 -8.51 7.73 -7.19
N TRP A 259 -9.05 8.48 -6.22
CA TRP A 259 -9.20 9.93 -6.35
C TRP A 259 -7.86 10.65 -6.27
N ASN A 260 -6.98 10.25 -5.34
CA ASN A 260 -5.64 10.82 -5.21
C ASN A 260 -4.78 10.56 -6.45
N TYR A 261 -4.84 9.36 -7.02
CA TYR A 261 -4.19 9.06 -8.31
C TYR A 261 -4.63 10.06 -9.38
N TYR A 262 -5.94 10.30 -9.51
CA TYR A 262 -6.44 11.27 -10.49
C TYR A 262 -5.98 12.70 -10.20
N LEU A 263 -6.00 13.13 -8.94
CA LEU A 263 -5.52 14.47 -8.57
C LEU A 263 -4.07 14.70 -8.95
N VAL A 264 -3.20 13.70 -8.68
CA VAL A 264 -1.76 13.79 -8.96
C VAL A 264 -1.45 13.66 -10.44
N THR A 265 -2.14 12.77 -11.16
CA THR A 265 -1.78 12.44 -12.55
C THR A 265 -2.59 13.19 -13.61
N GLY A 266 -3.80 13.59 -13.29
CA GLY A 266 -4.76 14.10 -14.25
C GLY A 266 -5.29 13.06 -15.26
N ASP A 267 -5.06 11.75 -15.02
CA ASP A 267 -5.45 10.67 -15.92
C ASP A 267 -6.99 10.52 -16.01
N TRP A 268 -7.58 11.37 -16.84
CA TRP A 268 -9.02 11.32 -17.12
C TRP A 268 -9.44 10.01 -17.78
N ALA A 269 -8.58 9.40 -18.60
CA ALA A 269 -8.90 8.12 -19.24
C ALA A 269 -9.10 7.02 -18.21
N PHE A 270 -8.24 6.94 -17.19
CA PHE A 270 -8.43 6.03 -16.06
C PHE A 270 -9.73 6.32 -15.30
N MET A 271 -10.01 7.59 -14.98
CA MET A 271 -11.23 7.97 -14.27
C MET A 271 -12.48 7.60 -15.07
N ARG A 272 -12.49 7.88 -16.38
CA ARG A 272 -13.57 7.54 -17.30
C ARG A 272 -13.83 6.03 -17.39
N ASP A 273 -12.76 5.25 -17.56
CA ASP A 273 -12.87 3.83 -17.94
C ASP A 273 -13.02 2.91 -16.71
N TYR A 274 -12.56 3.36 -15.54
CA TYR A 274 -12.47 2.54 -14.32
C TYR A 274 -12.90 3.27 -13.05
N GLY A 275 -12.29 4.43 -12.78
CA GLY A 275 -12.39 5.11 -11.49
C GLY A 275 -13.80 5.55 -11.14
N ALA A 276 -14.56 6.08 -12.11
CA ALA A 276 -15.92 6.55 -11.87
C ALA A 276 -16.84 5.43 -11.39
N GLU A 277 -16.79 4.27 -12.02
CA GLU A 277 -17.59 3.10 -11.62
C GLU A 277 -17.24 2.64 -10.21
N MET A 278 -15.94 2.54 -9.90
CA MET A 278 -15.48 2.16 -8.55
C MET A 278 -16.01 3.13 -7.49
N LEU A 279 -15.88 4.44 -7.72
CA LEU A 279 -16.32 5.46 -6.77
C LEU A 279 -17.84 5.45 -6.57
N PHE A 280 -18.62 5.28 -7.62
CA PHE A 280 -20.08 5.22 -7.54
C PHE A 280 -20.57 3.98 -6.77
N GLU A 281 -19.97 2.83 -7.02
CA GLU A 281 -20.30 1.58 -6.34
C GLU A 281 -19.90 1.63 -4.85
N ILE A 282 -18.76 2.24 -4.52
CA ILE A 282 -18.37 2.47 -3.12
C ILE A 282 -19.35 3.44 -2.44
N ALA A 283 -19.76 4.51 -3.12
CA ALA A 283 -20.75 5.45 -2.58
C ALA A 283 -22.10 4.76 -2.29
N GLN A 284 -22.58 3.89 -3.21
CA GLN A 284 -23.78 3.08 -3.00
C GLN A 284 -23.66 2.15 -1.78
N PHE A 285 -22.48 1.53 -1.60
CA PHE A 285 -22.22 0.71 -0.43
C PHE A 285 -22.31 1.53 0.87
N LEU A 286 -21.63 2.67 0.94
CA LEU A 286 -21.59 3.52 2.13
C LEU A 286 -22.98 4.01 2.53
N VAL A 287 -23.80 4.42 1.55
CA VAL A 287 -25.19 4.84 1.81
C VAL A 287 -26.03 3.68 2.32
N SER A 288 -25.87 2.47 1.78
CA SER A 288 -26.62 1.29 2.24
C SER A 288 -26.17 0.77 3.61
N ARG A 289 -24.94 1.13 4.04
CA ARG A 289 -24.33 0.66 5.30
C ARG A 289 -24.58 1.59 6.47
N VAL A 290 -24.80 2.87 6.21
CA VAL A 290 -24.97 3.91 7.22
C VAL A 290 -26.35 3.88 7.84
N HIS A 291 -26.50 4.45 9.02
CA HIS A 291 -27.77 4.56 9.74
C HIS A 291 -28.12 6.03 9.99
N PHE A 292 -29.29 6.50 9.50
CA PHE A 292 -29.75 7.86 9.77
C PHE A 292 -30.45 7.93 11.13
N LYS A 293 -29.86 8.65 12.09
CA LYS A 293 -30.42 8.94 13.41
C LYS A 293 -31.34 10.15 13.33
N ARG A 294 -32.66 9.90 13.37
CA ARG A 294 -33.67 10.95 13.20
C ARG A 294 -33.66 11.98 14.32
N ASP A 295 -33.42 11.53 15.55
CA ASP A 295 -33.35 12.36 16.76
C ASP A 295 -32.12 13.29 16.77
N LYS A 296 -31.03 12.88 16.15
CA LYS A 296 -29.79 13.64 16.04
C LYS A 296 -29.62 14.34 14.69
N HIS A 297 -30.51 14.07 13.74
CA HIS A 297 -30.46 14.58 12.36
C HIS A 297 -29.10 14.38 11.69
N ARG A 298 -28.51 13.19 11.83
CA ARG A 298 -27.19 12.86 11.26
C ARG A 298 -27.09 11.38 10.86
N TYR A 299 -26.11 11.05 10.01
CA TYR A 299 -25.76 9.68 9.67
C TYR A 299 -24.69 9.15 10.62
N GLU A 300 -24.85 7.93 11.10
CA GLU A 300 -23.92 7.24 11.98
C GLU A 300 -23.58 5.86 11.43
N PHE A 301 -22.31 5.46 11.55
CA PHE A 301 -21.87 4.11 11.34
C PHE A 301 -21.82 3.38 12.69
N ILE A 302 -22.52 2.30 12.77
CA ILE A 302 -22.58 1.47 13.97
C ILE A 302 -21.93 0.12 13.72
N ARG A 303 -21.41 -0.49 14.77
CA ARG A 303 -20.78 -1.80 14.73
C ARG A 303 -19.65 -1.84 13.72
N LEU A 304 -18.59 -1.13 14.02
CA LEU A 304 -17.38 -1.00 13.22
C LEU A 304 -16.18 -1.67 13.89
N LEU A 305 -15.16 -1.82 13.10
CA LEU A 305 -13.78 -2.02 13.49
C LEU A 305 -12.94 -1.01 12.68
N GLY A 306 -12.25 -0.11 13.37
CA GLY A 306 -11.37 0.87 12.74
C GLY A 306 -10.00 0.27 12.38
N PRO A 307 -9.01 1.11 12.01
CA PRO A 307 -7.61 0.67 11.89
C PRO A 307 -7.06 0.03 13.16
N ASP A 308 -7.45 0.53 14.33
CA ASP A 308 -7.12 -0.11 15.61
C ASP A 308 -7.90 -1.41 15.77
N GLU A 309 -7.20 -2.53 15.64
CA GLU A 309 -7.80 -3.86 15.64
C GLU A 309 -8.10 -4.43 17.04
N TYR A 310 -7.83 -3.70 18.13
CA TYR A 310 -8.17 -4.16 19.47
C TYR A 310 -9.62 -3.89 19.83
N HIS A 311 -10.21 -2.82 19.29
CA HIS A 311 -11.55 -2.38 19.60
C HIS A 311 -12.54 -2.71 18.48
N GLU A 312 -13.05 -3.94 18.47
CA GLU A 312 -14.16 -4.34 17.59
C GLU A 312 -15.52 -3.94 18.20
N ASN A 313 -16.55 -3.86 17.34
CA ASN A 313 -17.93 -3.57 17.72
C ASN A 313 -18.12 -2.15 18.30
N VAL A 314 -17.42 -1.18 17.76
CA VAL A 314 -17.52 0.23 18.14
C VAL A 314 -18.45 1.01 17.22
N ASP A 315 -19.00 2.12 17.71
CA ASP A 315 -19.85 3.00 16.92
C ASP A 315 -19.06 4.28 16.57
N ASN A 316 -19.29 4.81 15.36
CA ASN A 316 -18.76 6.09 14.90
C ASN A 316 -17.24 6.20 15.02
N ASN A 317 -16.49 5.16 14.56
CA ASN A 317 -15.05 5.26 14.43
C ASN A 317 -14.70 6.46 13.52
N THR A 318 -13.86 7.35 14.03
CA THR A 318 -13.58 8.64 13.39
C THR A 318 -12.84 8.49 12.06
N PHE A 319 -11.84 7.62 11.99
CA PHE A 319 -11.12 7.34 10.74
C PHE A 319 -12.09 6.88 9.64
N THR A 320 -12.92 5.88 9.94
CA THR A 320 -13.90 5.35 8.99
C THR A 320 -14.88 6.42 8.51
N ALA A 321 -15.36 7.30 9.41
CA ALA A 321 -16.29 8.36 9.06
C ALA A 321 -15.65 9.45 8.16
N VAL A 322 -14.40 9.84 8.44
CA VAL A 322 -13.63 10.79 7.62
C VAL A 322 -13.40 10.24 6.23
N GLN A 323 -12.94 8.98 6.13
CA GLN A 323 -12.69 8.30 4.86
C GLN A 323 -13.97 8.13 4.04
N ALA A 324 -15.08 7.75 4.69
CA ALA A 324 -16.38 7.63 4.02
C ALA A 324 -16.88 8.97 3.47
N ARG A 325 -16.76 10.06 4.24
CA ARG A 325 -17.09 11.42 3.80
C ARG A 325 -16.25 11.83 2.60
N TYR A 326 -14.96 11.52 2.62
CA TYR A 326 -14.05 11.80 1.49
C TYR A 326 -14.44 11.02 0.23
N ALA A 327 -14.71 9.71 0.35
CA ALA A 327 -15.12 8.86 -0.77
C ALA A 327 -16.42 9.33 -1.43
N LEU A 328 -17.43 9.71 -0.62
CA LEU A 328 -18.67 10.29 -1.13
C LEU A 328 -18.46 11.60 -1.87
N ARG A 329 -17.60 12.49 -1.33
CA ARG A 329 -17.24 13.74 -2.00
C ARG A 329 -16.53 13.49 -3.33
N ALA A 330 -15.62 12.52 -3.39
CA ALA A 330 -14.95 12.11 -4.62
C ALA A 330 -15.96 11.60 -5.66
N ALA A 331 -16.93 10.77 -5.26
CA ALA A 331 -17.99 10.28 -6.14
C ALA A 331 -18.85 11.44 -6.70
N VAL A 332 -19.24 12.38 -5.86
CA VAL A 332 -19.98 13.60 -6.29
C VAL A 332 -19.16 14.44 -7.27
N ASN A 333 -17.87 14.64 -7.00
CA ASN A 333 -16.98 15.41 -7.88
C ASN A 333 -16.84 14.74 -9.26
N VAL A 334 -16.70 13.42 -9.30
CA VAL A 334 -16.62 12.67 -10.56
C VAL A 334 -17.96 12.71 -11.30
N TYR A 335 -19.09 12.58 -10.60
CA TYR A 335 -20.41 12.74 -11.21
C TYR A 335 -20.59 14.09 -11.91
N VAL A 336 -20.17 15.19 -11.27
CA VAL A 336 -20.19 16.53 -11.86
C VAL A 336 -19.25 16.60 -13.06
N SER A 337 -17.99 16.18 -12.89
CA SER A 337 -16.97 16.22 -13.96
C SER A 337 -17.36 15.40 -15.19
N LEU A 338 -18.02 14.25 -15.01
CA LEU A 338 -18.56 13.45 -16.11
C LEU A 338 -19.71 14.20 -16.81
N GLY A 339 -20.57 14.88 -16.03
CA GLY A 339 -21.66 15.68 -16.58
C GLY A 339 -21.17 16.82 -17.48
N ASP A 340 -20.09 17.47 -17.07
CA ASP A 340 -19.51 18.59 -17.84
C ASP A 340 -18.74 18.12 -19.07
N ARG A 341 -18.04 16.99 -18.98
CA ARG A 341 -17.13 16.52 -20.04
C ARG A 341 -17.76 15.52 -20.99
N GLN A 342 -18.58 14.60 -20.48
CA GLN A 342 -19.14 13.44 -21.21
C GLN A 342 -20.52 13.06 -20.65
N PRO A 343 -21.56 13.89 -20.81
CA PRO A 343 -22.87 13.67 -20.21
C PRO A 343 -23.53 12.35 -20.63
N GLU A 344 -23.38 11.93 -21.88
CA GLU A 344 -23.93 10.66 -22.37
C GLU A 344 -23.29 9.44 -21.67
N LEU A 345 -21.99 9.50 -21.42
CA LEU A 345 -21.29 8.45 -20.68
C LEU A 345 -21.77 8.40 -19.22
N ARG A 346 -21.94 9.56 -18.57
CA ARG A 346 -22.50 9.61 -17.22
C ARG A 346 -23.88 8.94 -17.16
N GLU A 347 -24.77 9.28 -18.07
CA GLU A 347 -26.12 8.71 -18.13
C GLU A 347 -26.08 7.20 -18.38
N ALA A 348 -25.24 6.75 -19.31
CA ALA A 348 -25.07 5.32 -19.60
C ALA A 348 -24.51 4.55 -18.38
N LEU A 349 -23.53 5.13 -17.68
CA LEU A 349 -22.94 4.52 -16.47
C LEU A 349 -23.98 4.44 -15.35
N MET A 350 -24.71 5.53 -15.09
CA MET A 350 -25.76 5.56 -14.08
C MET A 350 -26.87 4.55 -14.38
N ALA A 351 -27.33 4.48 -15.61
CA ALA A 351 -28.37 3.51 -16.02
C ALA A 351 -27.89 2.06 -15.83
N ARG A 352 -26.64 1.77 -16.19
CA ARG A 352 -26.04 0.44 -16.02
C ARG A 352 -25.92 0.04 -14.53
N LEU A 353 -25.61 0.99 -13.67
CA LEU A 353 -25.45 0.78 -12.24
C LEU A 353 -26.77 0.90 -11.45
N GLY A 354 -27.86 1.26 -12.11
CA GLY A 354 -29.14 1.51 -11.45
C GLY A 354 -29.11 2.70 -10.49
N ILE A 355 -28.28 3.72 -10.81
CA ILE A 355 -28.12 4.93 -10.00
C ILE A 355 -29.03 6.03 -10.58
N GLU A 356 -29.92 6.54 -9.74
CA GLU A 356 -30.80 7.67 -10.05
C GLU A 356 -30.28 8.98 -9.45
N GLN A 357 -30.81 10.11 -9.87
CA GLN A 357 -30.47 11.42 -9.30
C GLN A 357 -30.69 11.46 -7.78
N SER A 358 -31.73 10.81 -7.28
CA SER A 358 -32.04 10.69 -5.85
C SER A 358 -30.89 10.06 -5.04
N HIS A 359 -30.17 9.09 -5.61
CA HIS A 359 -28.98 8.50 -4.98
C HIS A 359 -27.83 9.51 -4.88
N VAL A 360 -27.60 10.29 -5.93
CA VAL A 360 -26.56 11.33 -5.91
C VAL A 360 -26.90 12.44 -4.91
N ASP A 361 -28.18 12.80 -4.79
CA ASP A 361 -28.62 13.76 -3.79
C ASP A 361 -28.46 13.24 -2.37
N GLU A 362 -28.65 11.93 -2.16
CA GLU A 362 -28.36 11.28 -0.88
C GLU A 362 -26.84 11.23 -0.59
N TRP A 363 -25.96 11.03 -1.59
CA TRP A 363 -24.52 11.15 -1.40
C TRP A 363 -24.13 12.56 -0.92
N ARG A 364 -24.67 13.61 -1.55
CA ARG A 364 -24.44 15.01 -1.13
C ARG A 364 -24.94 15.25 0.29
N ARG A 365 -26.15 14.79 0.59
CA ARG A 365 -26.72 14.92 1.93
C ARG A 365 -25.88 14.19 2.98
N MET A 366 -25.35 13.02 2.65
CA MET A 366 -24.52 12.26 3.56
C MET A 366 -23.14 12.93 3.78
N VAL A 367 -22.55 13.56 2.75
CA VAL A 367 -21.31 14.35 2.91
C VAL A 367 -21.47 15.43 3.98
N GLU A 368 -22.65 16.07 4.05
CA GLU A 368 -22.94 17.15 5.01
C GLU A 368 -23.33 16.64 6.41
N LEU A 369 -24.01 15.50 6.48
CA LEU A 369 -24.64 15.03 7.71
C LEU A 369 -23.99 13.81 8.34
N ILE A 370 -22.94 13.23 7.76
CA ILE A 370 -22.19 12.14 8.37
C ILE A 370 -21.53 12.61 9.67
N HIS A 371 -21.71 11.85 10.73
CA HIS A 371 -21.11 12.17 12.01
C HIS A 371 -19.60 11.90 11.98
N VAL A 372 -18.83 12.95 11.97
CA VAL A 372 -17.37 12.93 12.19
C VAL A 372 -17.11 13.62 13.51
N LYS A 373 -16.29 13.03 14.36
CA LYS A 373 -15.92 13.65 15.64
C LYS A 373 -14.97 14.80 15.38
N GLU A 374 -15.28 15.94 15.96
CA GLU A 374 -14.44 17.14 15.90
C GLU A 374 -13.45 17.16 17.07
N PRO A 375 -12.34 17.90 16.96
CA PRO A 375 -11.44 18.11 18.07
C PRO A 375 -12.17 18.72 19.28
N ASP A 376 -11.96 18.18 20.46
CA ASP A 376 -12.49 18.75 21.69
C ASP A 376 -11.99 20.18 21.89
N LEU A 377 -12.89 21.10 22.25
CA LEU A 377 -12.58 22.53 22.32
C LEU A 377 -11.55 22.91 23.41
N ALA A 378 -11.42 22.08 24.44
CA ALA A 378 -10.49 22.36 25.55
C ALA A 378 -9.12 21.68 25.35
N THR A 379 -9.13 20.47 24.79
CA THR A 379 -7.93 19.63 24.68
C THR A 379 -7.38 19.53 23.25
N GLY A 380 -8.20 19.78 22.23
CA GLY A 380 -7.85 19.54 20.84
C GLY A 380 -7.84 18.06 20.43
N VAL A 381 -8.12 17.14 21.36
CA VAL A 381 -8.08 15.69 21.10
C VAL A 381 -9.38 15.23 20.43
N ILE A 382 -9.26 14.40 19.43
CA ILE A 382 -10.37 13.79 18.69
C ILE A 382 -10.63 12.42 19.30
N GLU A 383 -11.87 12.14 19.67
CA GLU A 383 -12.25 10.83 20.19
C GLU A 383 -12.22 9.77 19.07
N GLN A 384 -11.61 8.61 19.33
CA GLN A 384 -11.42 7.55 18.31
C GLN A 384 -12.74 6.92 17.85
N PHE A 385 -13.67 6.63 18.79
CA PHE A 385 -15.02 6.14 18.58
C PHE A 385 -15.92 6.54 19.76
N ASP A 386 -17.21 6.31 19.68
CA ASP A 386 -18.16 6.68 20.75
C ASP A 386 -17.82 5.96 22.08
N GLY A 387 -17.49 6.73 23.10
CA GLY A 387 -17.16 6.23 24.44
C GLY A 387 -15.71 5.80 24.64
N PHE A 388 -14.80 6.10 23.70
CA PHE A 388 -13.37 5.75 23.86
C PHE A 388 -12.76 6.35 25.13
N PHE A 389 -13.12 7.59 25.49
CA PHE A 389 -12.60 8.25 26.68
C PHE A 389 -13.19 7.70 28.00
N ASP A 390 -14.25 6.90 27.94
CA ASP A 390 -14.83 6.22 29.11
C ASP A 390 -14.06 4.94 29.48
N HIS A 391 -13.17 4.46 28.57
CA HIS A 391 -12.31 3.32 28.82
C HIS A 391 -11.16 3.68 29.76
N GLU A 392 -10.59 2.68 30.41
CA GLU A 392 -9.46 2.86 31.34
C GLU A 392 -8.25 3.50 30.64
N ASP A 393 -7.77 4.60 31.17
CA ASP A 393 -6.56 5.29 30.70
C ASP A 393 -5.33 4.61 31.31
N ILE A 394 -4.59 3.86 30.49
CA ILE A 394 -3.42 3.07 30.87
C ILE A 394 -2.44 2.99 29.69
N THR A 395 -1.16 2.80 29.98
CA THR A 395 -0.14 2.60 28.95
C THR A 395 -0.03 1.11 28.51
N PRO A 396 0.50 0.82 27.32
CA PRO A 396 0.75 -0.56 26.88
C PRO A 396 1.68 -1.34 27.83
N ASP A 397 2.69 -0.71 28.40
CA ASP A 397 3.64 -1.36 29.31
C ASP A 397 2.97 -1.76 30.62
N GLU A 398 2.19 -0.86 31.22
CA GLU A 398 1.40 -1.16 32.42
C GLU A 398 0.33 -2.24 32.14
N LEU A 399 -0.30 -2.18 30.96
CA LEU A 399 -1.29 -3.18 30.58
C LEU A 399 -0.67 -4.57 30.37
N ALA A 400 0.55 -4.64 29.83
CA ALA A 400 1.28 -5.89 29.62
C ALA A 400 1.53 -6.67 30.94
N GLU A 401 1.60 -5.98 32.09
CA GLU A 401 1.74 -6.61 33.41
C GLU A 401 0.52 -7.50 33.77
N ARG A 402 -0.63 -7.32 33.09
CA ARG A 402 -1.86 -8.12 33.31
C ARG A 402 -1.88 -9.43 32.53
N LEU A 403 -0.93 -9.64 31.60
CA LEU A 403 -0.86 -10.88 30.84
C LEU A 403 -0.58 -12.08 31.74
N ILE A 404 -1.32 -13.14 31.55
CA ILE A 404 -1.05 -14.45 32.15
C ILE A 404 -0.05 -15.21 31.28
N ASP A 405 -0.20 -15.12 29.96
CA ASP A 405 0.72 -15.70 28.97
C ASP A 405 1.11 -14.61 27.94
N PRO A 406 2.39 -14.43 27.64
CA PRO A 406 2.85 -13.44 26.65
C PRO A 406 2.24 -13.60 25.24
N GLY A 407 1.71 -14.77 24.92
CA GLY A 407 1.07 -15.06 23.64
C GLY A 407 -0.42 -14.70 23.57
N GLU A 408 -1.00 -14.12 24.64
CA GLU A 408 -2.42 -13.70 24.61
C GLU A 408 -2.68 -12.66 23.53
N TYR A 409 -3.82 -12.81 22.84
CA TYR A 409 -4.34 -11.75 21.97
C TYR A 409 -5.01 -10.64 22.80
N TRP A 410 -4.58 -9.39 22.62
CA TRP A 410 -5.02 -8.28 23.45
C TRP A 410 -6.37 -7.69 23.06
N GLY A 411 -6.84 -7.96 21.86
CA GLY A 411 -8.06 -7.39 21.30
C GLY A 411 -9.33 -8.19 21.59
N TRP A 412 -10.40 -7.75 20.95
CA TRP A 412 -11.73 -8.35 21.05
C TRP A 412 -11.72 -9.89 20.85
N PRO A 413 -12.61 -10.67 21.54
CA PRO A 413 -13.64 -10.18 22.48
C PRO A 413 -13.18 -10.08 23.94
N ASN A 414 -12.12 -10.75 24.34
CA ASN A 414 -11.77 -10.93 25.74
C ASN A 414 -10.36 -10.42 26.09
N GLY A 415 -9.67 -9.78 25.14
CA GLY A 415 -8.30 -9.32 25.36
C GLY A 415 -8.24 -8.17 26.35
N ILE A 416 -7.07 -8.03 26.94
CA ILE A 416 -6.81 -7.06 28.03
C ILE A 416 -6.93 -5.60 27.58
N ALA A 417 -6.77 -5.30 26.28
CA ALA A 417 -6.87 -3.95 25.75
C ALA A 417 -8.33 -3.48 25.53
N VAL A 418 -9.28 -4.40 25.38
CA VAL A 418 -10.67 -4.05 25.05
C VAL A 418 -11.32 -3.03 25.99
N PRO A 419 -11.17 -3.08 27.34
CA PRO A 419 -11.74 -2.10 28.25
C PRO A 419 -10.84 -0.87 28.47
N THR A 420 -9.78 -0.70 27.69
CA THR A 420 -8.76 0.35 27.90
C THR A 420 -8.64 1.26 26.68
N GLN A 421 -7.88 2.35 26.83
CA GLN A 421 -7.52 3.25 25.72
C GLN A 421 -6.26 2.80 24.97
N VAL A 422 -5.77 1.59 25.21
CA VAL A 422 -4.60 1.05 24.52
C VAL A 422 -5.00 0.54 23.14
N SER A 423 -4.45 1.18 22.10
CA SER A 423 -4.66 0.82 20.72
C SER A 423 -3.53 -0.05 20.17
N LYS A 424 -3.84 -0.98 19.26
CA LYS A 424 -2.83 -1.81 18.58
C LYS A 424 -1.93 -0.98 17.68
N GLN A 425 -2.54 -0.05 16.93
CA GLN A 425 -1.89 0.76 15.91
C GLN A 425 -2.60 2.10 15.74
N ALA A 426 -2.00 3.00 14.94
CA ALA A 426 -2.55 4.31 14.66
C ALA A 426 -3.97 4.21 14.06
N ASP A 427 -4.91 4.97 14.60
CA ASP A 427 -6.27 5.18 14.11
C ASP A 427 -6.50 6.66 13.86
N VAL A 428 -6.71 7.49 14.89
CA VAL A 428 -6.89 8.94 14.75
C VAL A 428 -5.69 9.60 14.07
N CYS A 429 -4.46 9.25 14.45
CA CYS A 429 -3.26 9.83 13.83
C CYS A 429 -3.12 9.47 12.34
N GLN A 430 -3.70 8.35 11.89
CA GLN A 430 -3.75 7.99 10.46
C GLN A 430 -4.59 8.98 9.65
N ILE A 431 -5.61 9.61 10.24
CA ILE A 431 -6.41 10.64 9.57
C ILE A 431 -5.53 11.79 9.08
N PHE A 432 -4.58 12.22 9.90
CA PHE A 432 -3.72 13.35 9.56
C PHE A 432 -2.82 13.05 8.37
N THR A 433 -2.30 11.83 8.27
CA THR A 433 -1.42 11.46 7.13
C THR A 433 -2.14 11.47 5.79
N LEU A 434 -3.47 11.32 5.79
CA LEU A 434 -4.29 11.32 4.57
C LEU A 434 -4.99 12.67 4.32
N HIS A 435 -5.22 13.47 5.36
CA HIS A 435 -6.04 14.69 5.30
C HIS A 435 -5.39 15.87 6.03
N ARG A 436 -4.06 16.02 5.92
CA ARG A 436 -3.26 17.01 6.65
C ARG A 436 -3.86 18.42 6.60
N SER A 437 -4.25 18.88 5.42
CA SER A 437 -4.78 20.25 5.22
C SER A 437 -6.09 20.57 5.97
N GLN A 438 -6.77 19.54 6.51
CA GLN A 438 -8.01 19.74 7.28
C GLN A 438 -7.76 20.03 8.76
N TYR A 439 -6.52 19.88 9.24
CA TYR A 439 -6.19 19.99 10.67
C TYR A 439 -5.01 20.94 10.91
N SER A 440 -5.08 21.72 11.98
CA SER A 440 -3.95 22.56 12.37
C SER A 440 -2.84 21.75 13.03
N THR A 441 -1.63 22.31 13.07
CA THR A 441 -0.48 21.69 13.73
C THR A 441 -0.74 21.44 15.22
N GLU A 442 -1.48 22.35 15.88
CA GLU A 442 -1.84 22.24 17.30
C GLU A 442 -2.77 21.04 17.53
N VAL A 443 -3.77 20.83 16.65
CA VAL A 443 -4.66 19.65 16.73
C VAL A 443 -3.86 18.37 16.48
N MET A 444 -3.01 18.33 15.47
CA MET A 444 -2.15 17.18 15.21
C MET A 444 -1.26 16.86 16.42
N LYS A 445 -0.65 17.90 17.02
CA LYS A 445 0.20 17.75 18.20
C LYS A 445 -0.58 17.23 19.41
N ALA A 446 -1.76 17.78 19.71
CA ALA A 446 -2.59 17.34 20.82
C ALA A 446 -2.96 15.85 20.71
N ASN A 447 -3.31 15.41 19.50
CA ASN A 447 -3.65 14.01 19.25
C ASN A 447 -2.42 13.10 19.25
N TYR A 448 -1.29 13.54 18.72
CA TYR A 448 -0.03 12.80 18.83
C TYR A 448 0.35 12.55 20.30
N ASP A 449 0.42 13.62 21.08
CA ASP A 449 0.80 13.57 22.51
C ASP A 449 -0.18 12.70 23.33
N TYR A 450 -1.45 12.59 22.89
CA TYR A 450 -2.45 11.76 23.53
C TYR A 450 -2.37 10.29 23.12
N TYR A 451 -2.33 9.99 21.81
CA TYR A 451 -2.46 8.62 21.30
C TYR A 451 -1.14 7.85 21.26
N GLU A 452 0.00 8.51 21.04
CA GLU A 452 1.30 7.85 20.93
C GLU A 452 1.63 7.02 22.17
N PRO A 453 1.54 7.57 23.43
CA PRO A 453 1.84 6.80 24.63
C PRO A 453 0.86 5.65 24.91
N ARG A 454 -0.29 5.65 24.26
CA ARG A 454 -1.35 4.62 24.37
C ARG A 454 -1.35 3.62 23.22
N THR A 455 -0.41 3.73 22.29
CA THR A 455 -0.31 2.85 21.14
C THR A 455 0.77 1.81 21.34
N GLN A 456 0.40 0.53 21.29
CA GLN A 456 1.33 -0.59 21.44
C GLN A 456 2.30 -0.73 20.26
N HIS A 457 1.96 -0.19 19.08
CA HIS A 457 2.68 -0.41 17.82
C HIS A 457 2.83 -1.90 17.45
N GLY A 458 1.80 -2.69 17.71
CA GLY A 458 1.73 -4.12 17.39
C GLY A 458 1.54 -4.42 15.89
N SER A 459 1.76 -3.44 15.04
CA SER A 459 1.70 -3.52 13.58
C SER A 459 2.87 -2.78 12.96
N SER A 460 3.39 -3.29 11.84
CA SER A 460 4.45 -2.63 11.07
C SER A 460 4.01 -1.31 10.42
N LEU A 461 2.71 -1.04 10.34
CA LEU A 461 2.14 0.19 9.76
C LEU A 461 2.26 1.38 10.71
N SER A 462 2.04 1.15 12.01
CA SER A 462 1.89 2.18 13.02
C SER A 462 3.10 3.11 13.17
N PRO A 463 4.36 2.63 13.23
CA PRO A 463 5.52 3.50 13.39
C PRO A 463 5.66 4.56 12.30
N SER A 464 5.31 4.24 11.05
CA SER A 464 5.40 5.20 9.94
C SER A 464 4.38 6.34 10.06
N VAL A 465 3.19 6.05 10.56
CA VAL A 465 2.15 7.06 10.78
C VAL A 465 2.59 8.05 11.84
N TYR A 466 3.00 7.55 13.01
CA TYR A 466 3.47 8.40 14.09
C TYR A 466 4.74 9.16 13.72
N GLY A 467 5.69 8.54 12.99
CA GLY A 467 6.87 9.24 12.51
C GLY A 467 6.56 10.36 11.52
N THR A 468 5.57 10.16 10.63
CA THR A 468 5.11 11.23 9.72
C THR A 468 4.49 12.40 10.48
N VAL A 469 3.59 12.12 11.42
CA VAL A 469 2.96 13.18 12.23
C VAL A 469 3.99 13.88 13.11
N ALA A 470 4.91 13.14 13.75
CA ALA A 470 6.00 13.69 14.57
C ALA A 470 6.85 14.70 13.78
N SER A 471 7.17 14.40 12.51
CA SER A 471 7.92 15.34 11.67
C SER A 471 7.16 16.65 11.44
N TRP A 472 5.83 16.59 11.26
CA TRP A 472 4.99 17.78 11.03
C TRP A 472 4.80 18.68 12.24
N ILE A 473 4.84 18.10 13.43
CA ILE A 473 4.66 18.84 14.69
C ILE A 473 5.99 19.26 15.34
N GLY A 474 7.12 19.05 14.66
CA GLY A 474 8.44 19.50 15.11
C GLY A 474 9.21 18.52 16.00
N TYR A 475 8.75 17.27 16.13
CA TYR A 475 9.45 16.22 16.88
C TYR A 475 10.38 15.43 15.95
N THR A 476 11.34 16.13 15.34
CA THR A 476 12.18 15.60 14.25
C THR A 476 13.07 14.43 14.67
N ASP A 477 13.63 14.45 15.90
CA ASP A 477 14.44 13.34 16.41
C ASP A 477 13.58 12.08 16.60
N THR A 478 12.42 12.23 17.23
CA THR A 478 11.45 11.14 17.40
C THR A 478 10.96 10.62 16.04
N ALA A 479 10.71 11.51 15.08
CA ALA A 479 10.35 11.13 13.72
C ALA A 479 11.45 10.29 13.05
N ARG A 480 12.73 10.67 13.24
CA ARG A 480 13.88 9.91 12.76
C ARG A 480 13.98 8.52 13.42
N GLU A 481 13.76 8.43 14.73
CA GLU A 481 13.72 7.16 15.45
C GLU A 481 12.62 6.24 14.87
N TYR A 482 11.44 6.79 14.61
CA TYR A 482 10.35 6.06 13.96
C TYR A 482 10.67 5.66 12.52
N LEU A 483 11.39 6.48 11.76
CA LEU A 483 11.87 6.11 10.43
C LEU A 483 12.79 4.89 10.50
N VAL A 484 13.77 4.91 11.42
CA VAL A 484 14.67 3.75 11.62
C VAL A 484 13.87 2.52 12.06
N LYS A 485 12.97 2.65 13.05
CA LYS A 485 12.13 1.56 13.55
C LYS A 485 11.27 0.93 12.46
N SER A 486 10.56 1.75 11.67
CA SER A 486 9.71 1.29 10.57
C SER A 486 10.53 0.64 9.46
N SER A 487 11.61 1.31 9.04
CA SER A 487 12.42 0.88 7.90
C SER A 487 13.30 -0.34 8.17
N SER A 488 13.54 -0.70 9.44
CA SER A 488 14.36 -1.83 9.85
C SER A 488 13.56 -3.01 10.39
N VAL A 489 12.24 -2.98 10.31
CA VAL A 489 11.34 -3.99 10.88
C VAL A 489 11.71 -5.43 10.47
N ASP A 490 12.19 -5.60 9.25
CA ASP A 490 12.56 -6.91 8.70
C ASP A 490 14.05 -7.25 8.83
N LEU A 491 14.88 -6.33 9.34
CA LEU A 491 16.33 -6.49 9.38
C LEU A 491 16.85 -6.90 10.76
N PHE A 492 16.32 -6.34 11.84
CA PHE A 492 16.85 -6.53 13.19
C PHE A 492 16.05 -7.52 14.03
N ASN A 493 15.02 -8.15 13.45
CA ASN A 493 14.23 -9.17 14.12
C ASN A 493 13.56 -8.68 15.43
N THR A 494 13.27 -7.39 15.52
CA THR A 494 12.76 -6.71 16.71
C THR A 494 11.24 -6.77 16.85
N ASN A 495 10.51 -7.07 15.76
CA ASN A 495 9.04 -7.11 15.74
C ASN A 495 8.46 -8.53 15.71
N LYS A 496 9.15 -9.50 16.31
CA LYS A 496 8.69 -10.89 16.34
C LYS A 496 7.52 -11.16 17.29
N SER A 497 7.28 -10.30 18.25
CA SER A 497 6.15 -10.39 19.17
C SER A 497 5.01 -9.49 18.70
N VAL A 498 4.33 -9.89 17.66
CA VAL A 498 3.00 -9.34 17.39
C VAL A 498 2.08 -9.86 18.47
N SER A 499 1.22 -9.00 19.02
CA SER A 499 0.19 -9.40 19.97
C SER A 499 -0.57 -10.63 19.42
N GLY A 500 -0.79 -11.60 20.28
CA GLY A 500 -1.42 -12.87 19.90
C GLY A 500 -0.45 -13.94 19.37
N GLY A 501 0.86 -13.77 19.58
CA GLY A 501 1.87 -14.77 19.24
C GLY A 501 2.00 -15.06 17.74
N THR A 502 1.46 -14.21 16.89
CA THR A 502 1.53 -14.40 15.44
C THR A 502 2.90 -13.99 14.94
N PHE A 503 3.76 -14.96 14.81
CA PHE A 503 5.05 -14.80 14.18
C PHE A 503 4.86 -14.86 12.65
N ILE A 504 4.83 -13.71 11.99
CA ILE A 504 4.69 -13.65 10.53
C ILE A 504 6.01 -13.18 9.93
N GLY A 505 6.70 -14.08 9.24
CA GLY A 505 7.92 -13.77 8.50
C GLY A 505 7.66 -13.04 7.18
N GLY A 506 8.73 -12.73 6.46
CA GLY A 506 8.72 -12.04 5.17
C GLY A 506 8.81 -10.53 5.29
N ILE A 507 9.02 -9.87 4.14
CA ILE A 507 9.17 -8.42 4.06
C ILE A 507 7.80 -7.74 4.24
N HIS A 508 7.72 -6.77 5.15
CA HIS A 508 6.52 -5.96 5.37
C HIS A 508 6.44 -4.85 4.30
N THR A 509 5.75 -5.14 3.20
CA THR A 509 5.72 -4.24 2.03
C THR A 509 5.12 -2.87 2.33
N ALA A 510 4.14 -2.78 3.21
CA ALA A 510 3.57 -1.51 3.66
C ALA A 510 4.62 -0.62 4.34
N ALA A 511 5.45 -1.18 5.23
CA ALA A 511 6.56 -0.44 5.83
C ALA A 511 7.57 0.03 4.77
N CYS A 512 7.77 -0.75 3.72
CA CYS A 512 8.63 -0.39 2.60
C CYS A 512 8.11 0.84 1.84
N GLY A 513 6.82 0.87 1.50
CA GLY A 513 6.21 2.05 0.86
C GLY A 513 6.12 3.25 1.79
N ALA A 514 5.81 3.01 3.06
CA ALA A 514 5.71 4.04 4.08
C ALA A 514 7.05 4.75 4.38
N ALA A 515 8.18 4.08 4.25
CA ALA A 515 9.49 4.69 4.42
C ALA A 515 9.71 5.87 3.44
N TRP A 516 9.31 5.71 2.19
CA TRP A 516 9.31 6.79 1.21
C TRP A 516 8.39 7.94 1.63
N GLN A 517 7.16 7.62 2.09
CA GLN A 517 6.19 8.63 2.54
C GLN A 517 6.70 9.41 3.75
N MET A 518 7.32 8.74 4.73
CA MET A 518 7.89 9.42 5.89
C MET A 518 8.92 10.47 5.50
N VAL A 519 9.74 10.20 4.49
CA VAL A 519 10.74 11.16 4.03
C VAL A 519 10.11 12.25 3.18
N VAL A 520 9.35 11.89 2.15
CA VAL A 520 8.84 12.86 1.16
C VAL A 520 7.64 13.65 1.69
N PHE A 521 6.64 12.99 2.28
CA PHE A 521 5.47 13.68 2.87
C PHE A 521 5.75 14.14 4.30
N GLY A 522 6.51 13.35 5.08
CA GLY A 522 6.87 13.69 6.45
C GLY A 522 7.91 14.80 6.48
N PHE A 523 9.18 14.46 6.43
CA PHE A 523 10.29 15.41 6.63
C PHE A 523 10.36 16.53 5.60
N CYS A 524 10.16 16.23 4.30
CA CYS A 524 10.11 17.26 3.26
C CYS A 524 8.79 18.01 3.21
N GLY A 525 7.76 17.50 3.88
CA GLY A 525 6.46 18.15 4.05
C GLY A 525 5.70 18.38 2.75
N LEU A 526 5.91 17.52 1.74
CA LEU A 526 5.24 17.63 0.45
C LEU A 526 3.72 17.41 0.60
N GLU A 527 2.95 18.29 -0.01
CA GLU A 527 1.50 18.21 -0.14
C GLU A 527 1.07 18.76 -1.50
N LEU A 528 0.07 18.14 -2.13
CA LEU A 528 -0.53 18.65 -3.36
C LEU A 528 -1.81 19.41 -3.03
N GLU A 529 -1.81 20.73 -3.25
CA GLU A 529 -2.96 21.62 -3.08
C GLU A 529 -3.49 22.05 -4.45
N GLY A 530 -4.54 21.38 -4.93
CA GLY A 530 -5.04 21.58 -6.30
C GLY A 530 -4.00 21.13 -7.34
N GLU A 531 -3.38 22.08 -8.04
CA GLU A 531 -2.30 21.86 -9.00
C GLU A 531 -0.95 22.40 -8.51
N THR A 532 -0.88 22.82 -7.25
CA THR A 532 0.31 23.44 -6.65
C THR A 532 0.96 22.47 -5.66
N LEU A 533 2.27 22.31 -5.76
CA LEU A 533 3.08 21.62 -4.78
C LEU A 533 3.41 22.54 -3.62
N ARG A 534 3.03 22.12 -2.44
CA ARG A 534 3.41 22.80 -1.20
C ARG A 534 4.46 21.99 -0.46
N PHE A 535 5.49 22.67 0.02
CA PHE A 535 6.50 22.11 0.90
C PHE A 535 6.46 22.79 2.27
N ARG A 536 6.41 22.01 3.34
CA ARG A 536 6.57 22.46 4.73
C ARG A 536 7.64 21.58 5.38
N PRO A 537 8.92 21.79 5.03
CA PRO A 537 10.01 20.93 5.47
C PRO A 537 10.24 21.05 6.97
N ASN A 538 10.64 19.93 7.56
CA ASN A 538 11.05 19.86 8.96
C ASN A 538 12.09 18.73 9.08
N LEU A 539 13.32 19.01 8.63
CA LEU A 539 14.39 18.04 8.58
C LEU A 539 15.08 17.93 9.96
N PRO A 540 15.57 16.74 10.34
CA PRO A 540 16.50 16.60 11.48
C PRO A 540 17.74 17.49 11.30
N GLU A 541 18.29 18.01 12.39
CA GLU A 541 19.49 18.85 12.33
C GLU A 541 20.71 18.16 11.70
N SER A 542 20.76 16.83 11.79
CA SER A 542 21.83 16.02 11.18
C SER A 542 21.72 15.89 9.66
N TRP A 543 20.58 16.24 9.04
CA TRP A 543 20.38 16.13 7.61
C TRP A 543 20.77 17.42 6.89
N GLY A 544 21.69 17.33 5.94
CA GLY A 544 22.09 18.45 5.09
C GLY A 544 21.04 18.77 4.03
N SER A 545 20.58 17.76 3.32
CA SER A 545 19.52 17.87 2.32
C SER A 545 18.86 16.53 2.03
N VAL A 546 17.70 16.60 1.36
CA VAL A 546 16.99 15.45 0.80
C VAL A 546 16.68 15.73 -0.66
N SER A 547 17.12 14.85 -1.57
CA SER A 547 16.84 14.97 -3.01
C SER A 547 15.98 13.81 -3.50
N PHE A 548 14.98 14.10 -4.34
CA PHE A 548 14.08 13.08 -4.91
C PHE A 548 13.43 13.56 -6.21
N PHE A 549 12.84 12.60 -6.93
CA PHE A 549 12.08 12.83 -8.16
C PHE A 549 10.57 12.77 -7.93
N LEU A 550 9.82 13.57 -8.68
CA LEU A 550 8.35 13.52 -8.74
C LEU A 550 7.86 13.61 -10.20
N GLU A 551 6.75 12.93 -10.48
CA GLU A 551 5.96 13.11 -11.71
C GLU A 551 4.54 13.53 -11.35
N ILE A 552 4.13 14.74 -11.77
CA ILE A 552 2.83 15.31 -11.45
C ILE A 552 2.21 15.92 -12.69
N ARG A 553 1.06 15.38 -13.14
CA ARG A 553 0.34 15.83 -14.34
C ARG A 553 1.24 15.98 -15.59
N GLY A 554 2.28 15.15 -15.68
CA GLY A 554 3.25 15.18 -16.77
C GLY A 554 4.43 16.15 -16.58
N ALA A 555 4.47 16.90 -15.49
CA ALA A 555 5.69 17.59 -15.04
C ALA A 555 6.64 16.58 -14.38
N LEU A 556 7.87 16.53 -14.84
CA LEU A 556 8.95 15.67 -14.32
C LEU A 556 9.90 16.55 -13.51
N LEU A 557 9.96 16.35 -12.22
CA LEU A 557 10.58 17.27 -11.28
C LEU A 557 11.71 16.61 -10.50
N ASP A 558 12.87 17.24 -10.48
CA ASP A 558 13.93 16.96 -9.51
C ASP A 558 13.79 17.97 -8.37
N VAL A 559 13.65 17.48 -7.15
CA VAL A 559 13.45 18.28 -5.93
C VAL A 559 14.64 18.11 -5.00
N GLU A 560 15.11 19.20 -4.44
CA GLU A 560 16.08 19.24 -3.35
C GLU A 560 15.52 20.09 -2.20
N VAL A 561 15.43 19.50 -1.02
CA VAL A 561 14.99 20.14 0.22
C VAL A 561 16.19 20.23 1.16
N ALA A 562 16.62 21.44 1.46
CA ALA A 562 17.67 21.74 2.44
C ALA A 562 17.06 22.36 3.71
N SER A 563 17.89 22.63 4.71
CA SER A 563 17.44 23.16 6.02
C SER A 563 16.73 24.52 5.94
N SER A 564 16.92 25.30 4.88
CA SER A 564 16.36 26.66 4.72
C SER A 564 15.83 26.97 3.33
N SER A 565 15.81 25.98 2.43
CA SER A 565 15.36 26.19 1.06
C SER A 565 14.83 24.92 0.42
N VAL A 566 13.95 25.10 -0.56
CA VAL A 566 13.50 24.06 -1.48
C VAL A 566 13.82 24.50 -2.89
N THR A 567 14.53 23.65 -3.63
CA THR A 567 14.80 23.83 -5.05
C THR A 567 14.01 22.79 -5.84
N VAL A 568 13.22 23.25 -6.81
CA VAL A 568 12.49 22.39 -7.72
C VAL A 568 12.94 22.70 -9.14
N THR A 569 13.36 21.68 -9.86
CA THR A 569 13.81 21.78 -11.25
C THR A 569 12.92 20.93 -12.15
N SER A 570 12.27 21.55 -13.12
CA SER A 570 11.46 20.85 -14.11
C SER A 570 12.38 20.34 -15.23
N ARG A 571 12.34 19.03 -15.48
CA ARG A 571 13.13 18.43 -16.57
C ARG A 571 12.65 18.95 -17.93
N ALA A 572 13.56 19.07 -18.89
CA ALA A 572 13.23 19.53 -20.25
C ALA A 572 12.22 18.63 -21.00
N THR A 573 12.05 17.40 -20.55
CA THR A 573 11.08 16.43 -21.08
C THR A 573 9.70 16.52 -20.41
N SER A 574 9.47 17.43 -19.47
CA SER A 574 8.17 17.72 -18.87
C SER A 574 7.17 18.13 -19.93
N ARG A 575 5.90 17.73 -19.72
CA ARG A 575 4.79 18.01 -20.66
C ARG A 575 3.87 19.13 -20.18
N SER A 576 4.03 19.58 -18.95
CA SER A 576 3.23 20.62 -18.30
C SER A 576 4.06 21.37 -17.28
N GLY A 577 3.60 22.57 -16.91
CA GLY A 577 4.08 23.31 -15.77
C GLY A 577 3.42 22.87 -14.46
N VAL A 578 3.93 23.35 -13.33
CA VAL A 578 3.40 23.09 -11.99
C VAL A 578 3.62 24.31 -11.08
N GLY A 579 2.67 24.61 -10.22
CA GLY A 579 2.84 25.61 -9.15
C GLY A 579 3.69 25.06 -8.00
N VAL A 580 4.53 25.92 -7.42
CA VAL A 580 5.36 25.56 -6.26
C VAL A 580 5.30 26.65 -5.21
N VAL A 581 5.03 26.26 -3.94
CA VAL A 581 5.04 27.15 -2.77
C VAL A 581 5.73 26.51 -1.60
N VAL A 582 6.25 27.31 -0.66
CA VAL A 582 6.90 26.85 0.56
C VAL A 582 6.27 27.52 1.78
N GLY A 583 6.19 26.78 2.88
CA GLY A 583 5.66 27.26 4.15
C GLY A 583 4.16 27.55 4.10
N HIS A 584 3.74 28.69 4.64
CA HIS A 584 2.35 29.16 4.69
C HIS A 584 2.00 30.16 3.58
N THR A 585 2.89 30.36 2.59
CA THR A 585 2.63 31.25 1.45
C THR A 585 1.33 30.81 0.73
N PRO A 586 0.40 31.73 0.43
CA PRO A 586 -0.79 31.38 -0.35
C PRO A 586 -0.42 30.76 -1.70
N ALA A 587 -1.18 29.76 -2.16
CA ALA A 587 -0.91 29.08 -3.43
C ALA A 587 -0.98 30.04 -4.63
N GLU A 588 -1.79 31.09 -4.53
CA GLU A 588 -1.95 32.14 -5.54
C GLU A 588 -0.70 33.02 -5.70
N GLU A 589 0.16 33.08 -4.67
CA GLU A 589 1.43 33.81 -4.68
C GLU A 589 2.61 32.90 -5.08
N GLY A 590 2.37 31.63 -5.38
CA GLY A 590 3.36 30.66 -5.82
C GLY A 590 3.87 30.93 -7.22
N GLY A 591 5.10 30.47 -7.48
CA GLY A 591 5.68 30.49 -8.83
C GLY A 591 5.09 29.37 -9.70
N SER A 592 4.83 29.63 -10.99
CA SER A 592 4.64 28.59 -12.00
C SER A 592 6.01 28.17 -12.55
N LEU A 593 6.26 26.88 -12.63
CA LEU A 593 7.50 26.30 -13.12
C LEU A 593 7.22 25.59 -14.45
N GLU A 594 7.73 26.14 -15.53
CA GLU A 594 7.60 25.57 -16.87
C GLU A 594 8.72 24.53 -17.16
N PRO A 595 8.59 23.70 -18.23
CA PRO A 595 9.63 22.76 -18.61
C PRO A 595 11.01 23.43 -18.78
N ALA A 596 12.06 22.77 -18.25
CA ALA A 596 13.44 23.24 -18.21
C ALA A 596 13.72 24.46 -17.31
N GLU A 597 12.78 24.84 -16.45
CA GLU A 597 12.96 25.88 -15.44
C GLU A 597 13.34 25.31 -14.07
N SER A 598 13.90 26.17 -13.24
CA SER A 598 14.22 25.86 -11.84
C SER A 598 13.83 27.04 -10.95
N VAL A 599 13.28 26.73 -9.78
CA VAL A 599 12.96 27.71 -8.74
C VAL A 599 13.57 27.27 -7.43
N THR A 600 14.18 28.21 -6.70
CA THR A 600 14.63 28.01 -5.32
C THR A 600 13.84 28.96 -4.42
N LEU A 601 13.16 28.41 -3.43
CA LEU A 601 12.34 29.13 -2.46
C LEU A 601 12.96 28.95 -1.05
N SER A 602 13.14 30.05 -0.32
CA SER A 602 13.65 30.05 1.07
C SER A 602 12.48 30.13 2.07
N PHE A 603 12.68 29.59 3.30
CA PHE A 603 11.68 29.60 4.38
C PHE A 603 12.31 29.78 5.78
#